data_60fc540b65d6c4a6ef9c81a111262fbc
#
_entry.id   60fc540b65d6c4a6ef9c81a111262fbc
#
_cell.length_a   1.000
_cell.length_b   1.000
_cell.length_c   1.000
_cell.angle_alpha   90.00
_cell.angle_beta   90.00
_cell.angle_gamma   90.00
#
_symmetry.space_group_name_H-M   'P 1'
#
loop_
_entity.id
_entity.type
_entity.pdbx_description
1 polymer ?
#
loop_
_entity_poly.entity_id
_entity_poly.type
_entity_poly.pdbx_seq_one_letter_code
_entity_poly.pdbx_strand_id
1 'polypeptide(L)'
;MLRLLWGAFALACGVAQVFAGSPAPAGEGGSTPMRFEWRREGPTDACGSNCRVWVSAIGYITADTPREFEAFAKDPNVRGAVIALDSDGGSVLGTLALGRMIRSLDMITTIGRSTPLPPTLSDGRRAALSPDASCESMCAFLLLAGTRRYVPPEAKVLVHQIWLGKKRRQALESSYSAEELNVVQRDIGRLAQYTMEMGGGADLLEVALRIPPWEPLYRLSGEELHRMHLSTVDMLFEKAPARAQSVNAATVATVGRPGDN
;
A
#
# COMPACT_ATOMS: atom_id res chain seq x y z
N MET A 1 38.93 57.37 55.22
CA MET A 1 37.71 57.25 54.40
C MET A 1 37.81 56.00 53.50
N LEU A 2 37.20 54.94 53.94
CA LEU A 2 37.33 53.58 53.38
C LEU A 2 36.05 53.31 52.50
N ARG A 3 36.19 53.11 51.19
CA ARG A 3 35.07 52.72 50.30
C ARG A 3 35.22 51.25 49.96
N LEU A 4 34.29 50.43 50.51
CA LEU A 4 34.10 49.04 50.15
C LEU A 4 33.43 48.96 48.78
N LEU A 5 34.04 48.21 47.83
CA LEU A 5 33.44 47.80 46.55
C LEU A 5 32.87 46.37 46.73
N TRP A 6 31.59 46.23 46.61
CA TRP A 6 30.89 44.95 46.54
C TRP A 6 30.90 44.49 45.10
N GLY A 7 31.55 43.39 44.82
CA GLY A 7 31.49 42.69 43.55
C GLY A 7 30.28 41.76 43.51
N ALA A 8 29.34 41.95 42.64
CA ALA A 8 28.24 41.07 42.35
C ALA A 8 28.67 39.94 41.38
N PHE A 9 28.67 38.72 41.86
CA PHE A 9 28.86 37.51 41.03
C PHE A 9 27.51 37.18 40.38
N ALA A 10 27.38 37.39 39.08
CA ALA A 10 26.24 36.90 38.32
C ALA A 10 26.46 35.45 37.88
N LEU A 11 25.68 34.53 38.43
CA LEU A 11 25.61 33.14 37.99
C LEU A 11 24.79 33.11 36.67
N ALA A 12 25.47 32.87 35.55
CA ALA A 12 24.80 32.62 34.29
C ALA A 12 24.30 31.15 34.24
N CYS A 13 22.99 30.95 34.48
CA CYS A 13 22.33 29.67 34.25
C CYS A 13 22.11 29.51 32.73
N GLY A 14 22.94 28.70 32.07
CA GLY A 14 22.79 28.31 30.68
C GLY A 14 21.59 27.40 30.52
N VAL A 15 20.47 27.91 29.98
CA VAL A 15 19.34 27.10 29.56
C VAL A 15 19.70 26.49 28.20
N ALA A 16 19.96 25.19 28.14
CA ALA A 16 20.09 24.44 26.91
C ALA A 16 18.73 24.40 26.22
N GLN A 17 18.59 25.18 25.18
CA GLN A 17 17.42 25.09 24.28
C GLN A 17 17.55 23.83 23.43
N VAL A 18 16.74 22.83 23.78
CA VAL A 18 16.49 21.66 22.91
C VAL A 18 15.71 22.19 21.70
N PHE A 19 16.38 22.29 20.55
CA PHE A 19 15.70 22.51 19.27
C PHE A 19 14.88 21.28 18.95
N ALA A 20 13.60 21.28 19.33
CA ALA A 20 12.62 20.38 18.76
C ALA A 20 12.53 20.73 17.28
N GLY A 21 13.04 19.86 16.41
CA GLY A 21 12.92 19.98 14.97
C GLY A 21 11.44 20.14 14.62
N SER A 22 11.08 21.25 13.97
CA SER A 22 9.74 21.44 13.45
C SER A 22 9.41 20.29 12.49
N PRO A 23 8.24 19.66 12.60
CA PRO A 23 7.81 18.68 11.61
C PRO A 23 7.75 19.39 10.25
N ALA A 24 8.29 18.72 9.23
CA ALA A 24 8.18 19.21 7.84
C ALA A 24 6.71 19.49 7.52
N PRO A 25 6.41 20.57 6.74
CA PRO A 25 5.04 20.90 6.39
C PRO A 25 4.39 19.70 5.71
N ALA A 26 3.23 19.26 6.23
CA ALA A 26 2.40 18.24 5.61
C ALA A 26 2.10 18.65 4.17
N GLY A 27 2.46 17.79 3.22
CA GLY A 27 2.22 18.02 1.80
C GLY A 27 0.76 18.32 1.54
N GLU A 28 0.51 19.18 0.58
CA GLU A 28 -0.80 19.69 0.19
C GLU A 28 -1.78 18.55 -0.06
N GLY A 29 -2.77 18.42 0.85
CA GLY A 29 -3.91 17.54 0.66
C GLY A 29 -4.16 16.47 1.71
N GLY A 30 -3.82 16.69 2.98
CA GLY A 30 -4.38 15.90 4.10
C GLY A 30 -4.05 14.41 4.19
N SER A 31 -3.39 13.81 3.20
CA SER A 31 -3.01 12.40 3.20
C SER A 31 -1.62 12.21 3.80
N THR A 32 -1.49 11.24 4.70
CA THR A 32 -0.16 10.86 5.23
C THR A 32 0.66 10.17 4.13
N PRO A 33 2.01 10.36 4.11
CA PRO A 33 2.87 9.60 3.20
C PRO A 33 2.67 8.09 3.35
N MET A 34 2.81 7.35 2.26
CA MET A 34 2.66 5.90 2.24
C MET A 34 3.64 5.24 3.21
N ARG A 35 3.12 4.31 4.01
CA ARG A 35 3.89 3.52 4.98
C ARG A 35 3.78 2.05 4.66
N PHE A 36 4.83 1.30 4.98
CA PHE A 36 4.90 -0.14 4.77
C PHE A 36 5.02 -0.85 6.11
N GLU A 37 4.10 -1.79 6.36
CA GLU A 37 4.07 -2.53 7.62
C GLU A 37 3.67 -3.98 7.38
N TRP A 38 4.35 -4.91 8.05
CA TRP A 38 3.90 -6.29 8.09
C TRP A 38 2.60 -6.41 8.88
N ARG A 39 1.62 -7.06 8.30
CA ARG A 39 0.34 -7.39 8.93
C ARG A 39 0.05 -8.89 8.80
N ARG A 40 -0.75 -9.41 9.73
CA ARG A 40 -1.19 -10.81 9.75
C ARG A 40 -2.61 -10.91 10.31
N GLU A 41 -3.35 -11.93 9.87
CA GLU A 41 -4.77 -12.09 10.19
C GLU A 41 -5.02 -12.48 11.65
N GLY A 42 -4.20 -13.32 12.22
CA GLY A 42 -4.37 -13.83 13.56
C GLY A 42 -3.08 -13.95 14.36
N PRO A 43 -3.20 -14.27 15.66
CA PRO A 43 -2.03 -14.57 16.47
C PRO A 43 -1.40 -15.90 16.02
N THR A 44 -0.09 -16.04 16.21
CA THR A 44 0.68 -17.19 15.74
C THR A 44 0.19 -18.51 16.32
N ASP A 45 -0.27 -18.50 17.56
CA ASP A 45 -0.83 -19.66 18.26
C ASP A 45 -2.19 -20.11 17.71
N ALA A 46 -2.95 -19.23 17.08
CA ALA A 46 -4.26 -19.55 16.49
C ALA A 46 -4.16 -20.12 15.07
N CYS A 47 -3.26 -19.62 14.22
CA CYS A 47 -3.16 -20.00 12.83
C CYS A 47 -1.76 -20.50 12.41
N GLY A 48 -0.74 -20.35 13.25
CA GLY A 48 0.61 -20.85 12.98
C GLY A 48 1.17 -20.37 11.63
N SER A 49 1.64 -21.32 10.84
CA SER A 49 2.09 -21.07 9.46
C SER A 49 0.95 -20.78 8.46
N ASN A 50 -0.29 -21.04 8.82
CA ASN A 50 -1.46 -20.83 7.97
C ASN A 50 -2.05 -19.41 8.11
N CYS A 51 -1.47 -18.55 8.95
CA CYS A 51 -1.89 -17.15 9.01
C CYS A 51 -1.62 -16.46 7.68
N ARG A 52 -2.65 -15.80 7.14
CA ARG A 52 -2.42 -14.88 6.02
C ARG A 52 -1.54 -13.74 6.51
N VAL A 53 -0.46 -13.49 5.77
CA VAL A 53 0.52 -12.44 6.06
C VAL A 53 0.65 -11.57 4.82
N TRP A 54 0.72 -10.27 5.00
CA TRP A 54 0.88 -9.31 3.90
C TRP A 54 1.62 -8.06 4.35
N VAL A 55 2.13 -7.33 3.37
CA VAL A 55 2.63 -5.97 3.55
C VAL A 55 1.47 -5.00 3.36
N SER A 56 1.16 -4.20 4.34
CA SER A 56 0.22 -3.08 4.23
C SER A 56 0.94 -1.87 3.63
N ALA A 57 0.41 -1.29 2.57
CA ALA A 57 0.90 -0.08 1.92
C ALA A 57 -0.22 0.96 1.87
N ILE A 58 -0.27 1.84 2.88
CA ILE A 58 -1.35 2.81 3.07
C ILE A 58 -0.78 4.23 3.00
N GLY A 59 -1.43 5.11 2.25
CA GLY A 59 -1.15 6.53 2.18
C GLY A 59 -0.74 7.03 0.80
N TYR A 60 -0.27 8.28 0.75
CA TYR A 60 0.07 9.01 -0.47
C TYR A 60 1.48 8.66 -0.96
N ILE A 61 1.63 8.41 -2.25
CA ILE A 61 2.93 8.10 -2.87
C ILE A 61 3.70 9.42 -3.09
N THR A 62 4.81 9.58 -2.36
CA THR A 62 5.72 10.74 -2.50
C THR A 62 6.93 10.38 -3.37
N ALA A 63 7.76 11.35 -3.67
CA ALA A 63 9.06 11.12 -4.31
C ALA A 63 10.01 10.29 -3.43
N ASP A 64 9.84 10.33 -2.11
CA ASP A 64 10.66 9.61 -1.12
C ASP A 64 10.16 8.20 -0.81
N THR A 65 8.92 7.87 -1.18
CA THR A 65 8.31 6.55 -0.92
C THR A 65 9.18 5.36 -1.40
N PRO A 66 9.86 5.41 -2.56
CA PRO A 66 10.76 4.33 -2.97
C PRO A 66 11.91 4.10 -1.99
N ARG A 67 12.49 5.17 -1.41
CA ARG A 67 13.57 5.06 -0.43
C ARG A 67 13.08 4.46 0.90
N GLU A 68 11.86 4.78 1.31
CA GLU A 68 11.24 4.18 2.50
C GLU A 68 10.96 2.68 2.26
N PHE A 69 10.49 2.34 1.07
CA PHE A 69 10.29 0.94 0.69
C PHE A 69 11.61 0.17 0.59
N GLU A 70 12.68 0.76 0.08
CA GLU A 70 14.01 0.15 0.02
C GLU A 70 14.52 -0.25 1.42
N ALA A 71 14.30 0.61 2.41
CA ALA A 71 14.65 0.29 3.79
C ALA A 71 13.82 -0.88 4.34
N PHE A 72 12.52 -0.94 4.03
CA PHE A 72 11.62 -2.03 4.39
C PHE A 72 11.98 -3.34 3.67
N ALA A 73 12.34 -3.27 2.40
CA ALA A 73 12.66 -4.41 1.54
C ALA A 73 13.98 -5.14 1.88
N LYS A 74 14.73 -4.65 2.87
CA LYS A 74 15.89 -5.37 3.44
C LYS A 74 15.47 -6.64 4.19
N ASP A 75 14.21 -6.74 4.60
CA ASP A 75 13.65 -7.98 5.14
C ASP A 75 13.52 -9.00 4.01
N PRO A 76 14.20 -10.17 4.09
CA PRO A 76 14.18 -11.19 3.03
C PRO A 76 12.80 -11.77 2.77
N ASN A 77 11.87 -11.68 3.73
CA ASN A 77 10.50 -12.18 3.59
C ASN A 77 9.64 -11.32 2.65
N VAL A 78 10.11 -10.15 2.23
CA VAL A 78 9.38 -9.26 1.30
C VAL A 78 9.30 -9.86 -0.11
N ARG A 79 10.31 -10.69 -0.50
CA ARG A 79 10.29 -11.35 -1.81
C ARG A 79 9.10 -12.32 -1.93
N GLY A 80 8.32 -12.16 -2.98
CA GLY A 80 7.12 -12.94 -3.24
C GLY A 80 5.93 -12.65 -2.31
N ALA A 81 6.07 -11.71 -1.38
CA ALA A 81 5.01 -11.35 -0.45
C ALA A 81 3.83 -10.68 -1.15
N VAL A 82 2.66 -10.76 -0.53
CA VAL A 82 1.49 -9.99 -0.91
C VAL A 82 1.65 -8.57 -0.37
N ILE A 83 1.41 -7.55 -1.22
CA ILE A 83 1.30 -6.15 -0.82
C ILE A 83 -0.12 -5.65 -1.07
N ALA A 84 -0.78 -5.19 0.00
CA ALA A 84 -2.13 -4.64 -0.03
C ALA A 84 -2.08 -3.11 -0.08
N LEU A 85 -2.63 -2.54 -1.14
CA LEU A 85 -2.62 -1.12 -1.44
C LEU A 85 -3.93 -0.46 -0.99
N ASP A 86 -3.84 0.68 -0.29
CA ASP A 86 -4.94 1.60 0.01
C ASP A 86 -4.37 3.02 -0.09
N SER A 87 -4.56 3.68 -1.24
CA SER A 87 -3.80 4.89 -1.59
C SER A 87 -4.54 5.80 -2.55
N ASP A 88 -4.46 7.10 -2.28
CA ASP A 88 -4.97 8.17 -3.15
C ASP A 88 -4.02 8.49 -4.34
N GLY A 89 -2.98 7.68 -4.53
CA GLY A 89 -1.99 7.89 -5.59
C GLY A 89 -0.85 8.82 -5.18
N GLY A 90 -0.40 9.67 -6.11
CA GLY A 90 0.65 10.65 -5.81
C GLY A 90 1.68 10.87 -6.91
N SER A 91 2.97 10.86 -6.55
CA SER A 91 4.08 11.15 -7.45
C SER A 91 4.21 10.14 -8.58
N VAL A 92 4.21 10.60 -9.83
CA VAL A 92 4.50 9.75 -11.01
C VAL A 92 5.85 9.07 -10.83
N LEU A 93 6.92 9.82 -10.63
CA LEU A 93 8.27 9.26 -10.53
C LEU A 93 8.42 8.32 -9.32
N GLY A 94 7.81 8.68 -8.18
CA GLY A 94 7.77 7.82 -6.99
C GLY A 94 7.09 6.49 -7.29
N THR A 95 5.95 6.52 -7.99
CA THR A 95 5.21 5.30 -8.38
C THR A 95 6.01 4.41 -9.32
N LEU A 96 6.63 4.99 -10.36
CA LEU A 96 7.41 4.21 -11.33
C LEU A 96 8.62 3.54 -10.67
N ALA A 97 9.32 4.25 -9.79
CA ALA A 97 10.46 3.69 -9.05
C ALA A 97 10.02 2.59 -8.08
N LEU A 98 9.02 2.86 -7.24
CA LEU A 98 8.46 1.89 -6.29
C LEU A 98 7.94 0.64 -7.00
N GLY A 99 7.22 0.81 -8.11
CA GLY A 99 6.67 -0.31 -8.86
C GLY A 99 7.73 -1.23 -9.44
N ARG A 100 8.85 -0.69 -9.95
CA ARG A 100 9.97 -1.51 -10.42
C ARG A 100 10.62 -2.30 -9.28
N MET A 101 10.71 -1.73 -8.08
CA MET A 101 11.19 -2.45 -6.89
C MET A 101 10.25 -3.59 -6.50
N ILE A 102 8.93 -3.34 -6.42
CA ILE A 102 7.91 -4.36 -6.15
C ILE A 102 8.01 -5.50 -7.16
N ARG A 103 8.13 -5.19 -8.47
CA ARG A 103 8.28 -6.17 -9.54
C ARG A 103 9.57 -6.99 -9.40
N SER A 104 10.70 -6.36 -9.10
CA SER A 104 12.00 -7.05 -8.94
C SER A 104 12.05 -8.00 -7.74
N LEU A 105 11.14 -7.80 -6.79
CA LEU A 105 10.95 -8.66 -5.62
C LEU A 105 9.87 -9.73 -5.83
N ASP A 106 9.35 -9.88 -7.05
CA ASP A 106 8.31 -10.86 -7.40
C ASP A 106 7.04 -10.76 -6.55
N MET A 107 6.74 -9.58 -6.01
CA MET A 107 5.61 -9.41 -5.11
C MET A 107 4.27 -9.54 -5.84
N ILE A 108 3.24 -9.87 -5.06
CA ILE A 108 1.85 -9.96 -5.51
C ILE A 108 1.12 -8.72 -5.02
N THR A 109 0.39 -8.02 -5.89
CA THR A 109 -0.36 -6.82 -5.50
C THR A 109 -1.85 -7.10 -5.35
N THR A 110 -2.46 -6.45 -4.37
CA THR A 110 -3.91 -6.41 -4.19
C THR A 110 -4.35 -5.05 -3.67
N ILE A 111 -5.66 -4.80 -3.68
CA ILE A 111 -6.26 -3.65 -3.03
C ILE A 111 -6.92 -4.12 -1.74
N GLY A 112 -6.62 -3.44 -0.64
CA GLY A 112 -7.20 -3.78 0.65
C GLY A 112 -6.71 -2.89 1.77
N ARG A 113 -7.64 -2.54 2.65
CA ARG A 113 -7.36 -1.75 3.85
C ARG A 113 -6.98 -2.65 5.00
N SER A 114 -5.82 -2.40 5.58
CA SER A 114 -5.35 -3.08 6.78
C SER A 114 -5.86 -2.35 8.02
N THR A 115 -6.85 -2.93 8.70
CA THR A 115 -7.38 -2.36 9.95
C THR A 115 -6.77 -3.10 11.14
N PRO A 116 -5.97 -2.40 11.99
CA PRO A 116 -5.41 -3.02 13.19
C PRO A 116 -6.50 -3.62 14.07
N LEU A 117 -6.27 -4.83 14.56
CA LEU A 117 -7.11 -5.48 15.56
C LEU A 117 -6.46 -5.31 16.94
N PRO A 118 -7.26 -5.42 18.04
CA PRO A 118 -6.71 -5.36 19.39
C PRO A 118 -5.50 -6.30 19.53
N PRO A 119 -4.38 -5.81 20.11
CA PRO A 119 -3.21 -6.62 20.30
C PRO A 119 -3.52 -7.79 21.25
N THR A 120 -3.16 -8.99 20.88
CA THR A 120 -2.93 -10.06 21.83
C THR A 120 -1.54 -9.85 22.44
N LEU A 121 -1.30 -10.37 23.64
CA LEU A 121 -0.07 -10.10 24.44
C LEU A 121 1.26 -10.30 23.65
N SER A 122 1.22 -10.93 22.48
CA SER A 122 2.41 -11.30 21.70
C SER A 122 2.52 -10.63 20.31
N ASP A 123 1.53 -9.87 19.80
CA ASP A 123 1.55 -9.51 18.38
C ASP A 123 0.82 -8.22 18.01
N GLY A 124 1.55 -7.08 17.97
CA GLY A 124 1.06 -5.79 17.47
C GLY A 124 0.82 -5.74 15.95
N ARG A 125 1.10 -6.81 15.20
CA ARG A 125 0.93 -6.89 13.73
C ARG A 125 -0.44 -7.41 13.31
N ARG A 126 -1.28 -7.80 14.26
CA ARG A 126 -2.61 -8.36 13.98
C ARG A 126 -3.51 -7.33 13.32
N ALA A 127 -4.10 -7.70 12.17
CA ALA A 127 -5.01 -6.84 11.42
C ALA A 127 -6.05 -7.66 10.67
N ALA A 128 -7.16 -7.02 10.31
CA ALA A 128 -8.08 -7.50 9.29
C ALA A 128 -7.71 -6.85 7.96
N LEU A 129 -7.77 -7.63 6.88
CA LEU A 129 -7.66 -7.12 5.51
C LEU A 129 -9.08 -6.95 4.96
N SER A 130 -9.55 -5.70 4.91
CA SER A 130 -10.85 -5.36 4.34
C SER A 130 -10.72 -5.13 2.83
N PRO A 131 -11.62 -5.69 2.00
CA PRO A 131 -11.66 -5.41 0.57
C PRO A 131 -12.22 -4.03 0.23
N ASP A 132 -12.92 -3.36 1.16
CA ASP A 132 -13.42 -1.99 0.97
C ASP A 132 -12.29 -0.98 1.12
N ALA A 133 -11.53 -0.82 0.05
CA ALA A 133 -10.38 0.07 -0.06
C ALA A 133 -10.34 0.75 -1.42
N SER A 134 -9.57 1.83 -1.52
CA SER A 134 -9.42 2.61 -2.76
C SER A 134 -7.97 2.58 -3.26
N CYS A 135 -7.84 2.51 -4.57
CA CYS A 135 -6.57 2.68 -5.26
C CYS A 135 -6.77 3.72 -6.36
N GLU A 136 -6.36 4.96 -6.08
CA GLU A 136 -6.68 6.12 -6.92
C GLU A 136 -5.46 6.62 -7.70
N SER A 137 -5.71 7.14 -8.91
CA SER A 137 -4.70 7.82 -9.70
C SER A 137 -3.43 6.97 -9.92
N MET A 138 -2.27 7.41 -9.45
CA MET A 138 -1.01 6.68 -9.59
C MET A 138 -0.98 5.34 -8.86
N CYS A 139 -1.87 5.09 -7.89
CA CYS A 139 -2.02 3.77 -7.27
C CYS A 139 -2.48 2.72 -8.28
N ALA A 140 -3.36 3.06 -9.24
CA ALA A 140 -3.78 2.12 -10.30
C ALA A 140 -2.60 1.63 -11.13
N PHE A 141 -1.62 2.50 -11.40
CA PHE A 141 -0.38 2.12 -12.08
C PHE A 141 0.57 1.34 -11.16
N LEU A 142 0.60 1.64 -9.87
CA LEU A 142 1.37 0.84 -8.90
C LEU A 142 0.85 -0.59 -8.79
N LEU A 143 -0.45 -0.79 -8.90
CA LEU A 143 -1.07 -2.12 -8.88
C LEU A 143 -0.51 -3.03 -9.99
N LEU A 144 -0.13 -2.47 -11.16
CA LEU A 144 0.51 -3.21 -12.26
C LEU A 144 1.86 -3.84 -11.87
N ALA A 145 2.51 -3.34 -10.82
CA ALA A 145 3.83 -3.82 -10.40
C ALA A 145 3.82 -5.28 -9.96
N GLY A 146 2.71 -5.80 -9.46
CA GLY A 146 2.59 -7.19 -9.03
C GLY A 146 2.78 -8.18 -10.19
N THR A 147 3.47 -9.29 -9.92
CA THR A 147 3.57 -10.43 -10.85
C THR A 147 2.23 -11.15 -10.99
N ARG A 148 1.47 -11.20 -9.91
CA ARG A 148 0.05 -11.59 -9.84
C ARG A 148 -0.71 -10.43 -9.21
N ARG A 149 -1.89 -10.14 -9.73
CA ARG A 149 -2.70 -8.98 -9.33
C ARG A 149 -4.11 -9.42 -9.04
N TYR A 150 -4.61 -9.06 -7.87
CA TYR A 150 -5.98 -9.35 -7.46
C TYR A 150 -6.70 -8.08 -7.06
N VAL A 151 -7.86 -7.85 -7.62
CA VAL A 151 -8.74 -6.74 -7.23
C VAL A 151 -10.03 -7.32 -6.67
N PRO A 152 -10.29 -7.19 -5.36
CA PRO A 152 -11.56 -7.61 -4.77
C PRO A 152 -12.73 -6.87 -5.43
N PRO A 153 -13.91 -7.50 -5.59
CA PRO A 153 -15.09 -6.85 -6.20
C PRO A 153 -15.55 -5.58 -5.49
N GLU A 154 -15.34 -5.50 -4.18
CA GLU A 154 -15.70 -4.35 -3.34
C GLU A 154 -14.71 -3.18 -3.49
N ALA A 155 -13.47 -3.47 -3.89
CA ALA A 155 -12.42 -2.46 -4.03
C ALA A 155 -12.72 -1.49 -5.18
N LYS A 156 -12.14 -0.29 -5.05
CA LYS A 156 -12.32 0.78 -6.04
C LYS A 156 -10.98 1.10 -6.68
N VAL A 157 -10.90 0.97 -8.00
CA VAL A 157 -9.78 1.48 -8.80
C VAL A 157 -10.27 2.68 -9.56
N LEU A 158 -9.67 3.85 -9.30
CA LEU A 158 -10.11 5.11 -9.85
C LEU A 158 -8.97 5.81 -10.59
N VAL A 159 -9.27 6.31 -11.78
CA VAL A 159 -8.27 6.93 -12.65
C VAL A 159 -8.67 8.32 -13.11
N HIS A 160 -7.69 9.15 -13.40
CA HIS A 160 -7.79 10.45 -14.06
C HIS A 160 -6.45 10.78 -14.72
N GLN A 161 -6.44 11.83 -15.56
CA GLN A 161 -5.20 12.23 -16.24
C GLN A 161 -4.15 12.76 -15.26
N ILE A 162 -2.89 12.63 -15.63
CA ILE A 162 -1.76 13.19 -14.90
C ILE A 162 -1.87 14.71 -14.85
N TRP A 163 -1.60 15.27 -13.70
CA TRP A 163 -1.65 16.70 -13.46
C TRP A 163 -0.52 17.18 -12.56
N LEU A 164 -0.10 18.44 -12.72
CA LEU A 164 0.83 19.05 -11.76
C LEU A 164 0.09 19.35 -10.45
N GLY A 165 0.43 18.63 -9.37
CA GLY A 165 -0.32 18.63 -8.11
C GLY A 165 -0.59 20.03 -7.55
N LYS A 166 0.39 20.95 -7.65
CA LYS A 166 0.25 22.35 -7.21
C LYS A 166 -0.84 23.15 -7.93
N LYS A 167 -1.30 22.71 -9.12
CA LYS A 167 -2.35 23.38 -9.91
C LYS A 167 -3.71 22.69 -9.84
N ARG A 168 -3.82 21.55 -9.13
CA ARG A 168 -5.05 20.73 -9.13
C ARG A 168 -6.28 21.49 -8.62
N ARG A 169 -6.12 22.32 -7.57
CA ARG A 169 -7.26 23.05 -6.96
C ARG A 169 -7.85 24.13 -7.85
N GLN A 170 -7.10 24.61 -8.84
CA GLN A 170 -7.47 25.66 -9.79
C GLN A 170 -7.26 25.19 -11.22
N ALA A 171 -7.57 23.92 -11.50
CA ALA A 171 -7.24 23.28 -12.75
C ALA A 171 -7.82 24.02 -13.98
N LEU A 172 -9.07 24.50 -13.89
CA LEU A 172 -9.73 25.25 -14.97
C LEU A 172 -9.13 26.65 -15.20
N GLU A 173 -8.59 27.27 -14.16
CA GLU A 173 -8.03 28.63 -14.20
C GLU A 173 -6.52 28.63 -14.45
N SER A 174 -5.88 27.45 -14.36
CA SER A 174 -4.43 27.34 -14.46
C SER A 174 -3.99 27.25 -15.91
N SER A 175 -2.99 28.07 -16.27
CA SER A 175 -2.23 27.92 -17.50
C SER A 175 -0.94 27.14 -17.27
N TYR A 176 -0.49 26.38 -18.26
CA TYR A 176 0.80 25.73 -18.27
C TYR A 176 1.83 26.55 -19.04
N SER A 177 3.03 26.71 -18.47
CA SER A 177 4.17 27.14 -19.23
C SER A 177 4.64 26.05 -20.22
N ALA A 178 5.44 26.41 -21.21
CA ALA A 178 6.02 25.42 -22.13
C ALA A 178 6.87 24.38 -21.38
N GLU A 179 7.59 24.77 -20.32
CA GLU A 179 8.36 23.86 -19.48
C GLU A 179 7.46 22.87 -18.70
N GLU A 180 6.40 23.37 -18.09
CA GLU A 180 5.44 22.54 -17.36
C GLU A 180 4.75 21.55 -18.28
N LEU A 181 4.37 21.98 -19.49
CA LEU A 181 3.79 21.09 -20.50
C LEU A 181 4.79 20.01 -20.93
N ASN A 182 6.06 20.36 -21.12
CA ASN A 182 7.11 19.40 -21.45
C ASN A 182 7.31 18.38 -20.32
N VAL A 183 7.21 18.79 -19.04
CA VAL A 183 7.25 17.85 -17.90
C VAL A 183 6.10 16.86 -17.98
N VAL A 184 4.86 17.33 -18.17
CA VAL A 184 3.67 16.47 -18.25
C VAL A 184 3.78 15.49 -19.43
N GLN A 185 4.18 15.94 -20.62
CA GLN A 185 4.35 15.08 -21.79
C GLN A 185 5.40 14.00 -21.57
N ARG A 186 6.53 14.35 -20.96
CA ARG A 186 7.58 13.39 -20.60
C ARG A 186 7.09 12.36 -19.58
N ASP A 187 6.31 12.77 -18.60
CA ASP A 187 5.78 11.86 -17.59
C ASP A 187 4.70 10.93 -18.18
N ILE A 188 3.89 11.41 -19.14
CA ILE A 188 2.98 10.55 -19.93
C ILE A 188 3.79 9.48 -20.70
N GLY A 189 4.87 9.87 -21.38
CA GLY A 189 5.74 8.94 -22.09
C GLY A 189 6.37 7.87 -21.17
N ARG A 190 6.85 8.27 -19.99
CA ARG A 190 7.39 7.35 -18.97
C ARG A 190 6.33 6.41 -18.45
N LEU A 191 5.11 6.90 -18.24
CA LEU A 191 4.00 6.11 -17.74
C LEU A 191 3.55 5.09 -18.79
N ALA A 192 3.52 5.46 -20.09
CA ALA A 192 3.24 4.54 -21.18
C ALA A 192 4.28 3.41 -21.23
N GLN A 193 5.57 3.74 -21.15
CA GLN A 193 6.66 2.76 -21.11
C GLN A 193 6.51 1.83 -19.90
N TYR A 194 6.26 2.37 -18.71
CA TYR A 194 6.07 1.60 -17.49
C TYR A 194 4.86 0.66 -17.59
N THR A 195 3.74 1.13 -18.14
CA THR A 195 2.52 0.31 -18.32
C THR A 195 2.83 -0.92 -19.15
N MET A 196 3.54 -0.77 -20.27
CA MET A 196 3.98 -1.89 -21.11
C MET A 196 4.99 -2.79 -20.37
N GLU A 197 5.98 -2.22 -19.71
CA GLU A 197 7.00 -2.94 -18.91
C GLU A 197 6.36 -3.84 -17.86
N MET A 198 5.28 -3.36 -17.22
CA MET A 198 4.53 -4.09 -16.20
C MET A 198 3.45 -5.02 -16.77
N GLY A 199 3.33 -5.13 -18.10
CA GLY A 199 2.33 -5.97 -18.76
C GLY A 199 0.89 -5.48 -18.57
N GLY A 200 0.71 -4.17 -18.43
CA GLY A 200 -0.62 -3.52 -18.43
C GLY A 200 -1.14 -3.30 -19.85
N GLY A 201 -2.46 -3.19 -20.00
CA GLY A 201 -3.11 -2.82 -21.25
C GLY A 201 -2.88 -1.35 -21.60
N ALA A 202 -2.70 -1.05 -22.88
CA ALA A 202 -2.51 0.33 -23.38
C ALA A 202 -3.73 1.22 -23.10
N ASP A 203 -4.92 0.66 -23.05
CA ASP A 203 -6.18 1.33 -22.79
C ASP A 203 -6.30 1.88 -21.36
N LEU A 204 -5.51 1.40 -20.39
CA LEU A 204 -5.43 2.01 -19.06
C LEU A 204 -5.01 3.48 -19.14
N LEU A 205 -3.93 3.75 -19.87
CA LEU A 205 -3.45 5.12 -20.03
C LEU A 205 -4.41 5.96 -20.87
N GLU A 206 -4.99 5.37 -21.92
CA GLU A 206 -5.99 6.04 -22.75
C GLU A 206 -7.21 6.47 -21.94
N VAL A 207 -7.77 5.58 -21.10
CA VAL A 207 -8.91 5.91 -20.23
C VAL A 207 -8.52 6.97 -19.23
N ALA A 208 -7.35 6.84 -18.56
CA ALA A 208 -6.91 7.83 -17.59
C ALA A 208 -6.76 9.22 -18.21
N LEU A 209 -6.17 9.33 -19.41
CA LEU A 209 -5.95 10.62 -20.08
C LEU A 209 -7.24 11.31 -20.56
N ARG A 210 -8.34 10.58 -20.68
CA ARG A 210 -9.65 11.15 -21.06
C ARG A 210 -10.38 11.84 -19.91
N ILE A 211 -9.99 11.58 -18.67
CA ILE A 211 -10.67 12.12 -17.48
C ILE A 211 -9.91 13.34 -16.98
N PRO A 212 -10.40 14.57 -17.23
CA PRO A 212 -9.69 15.77 -16.82
C PRO A 212 -9.67 15.91 -15.28
N PRO A 213 -8.70 16.65 -14.71
CA PRO A 213 -8.52 16.74 -13.26
C PRO A 213 -9.63 17.50 -12.51
N TRP A 214 -10.51 18.18 -13.22
CA TRP A 214 -11.68 18.88 -12.67
C TRP A 214 -12.94 18.01 -12.67
N GLU A 215 -12.91 16.83 -13.27
CA GLU A 215 -13.98 15.86 -13.22
C GLU A 215 -13.78 14.84 -12.09
N PRO A 216 -14.86 14.19 -11.62
CA PRO A 216 -14.74 13.06 -10.70
C PRO A 216 -13.85 11.96 -11.31
N LEU A 217 -13.08 11.30 -10.46
CA LEU A 217 -12.28 10.15 -10.90
C LEU A 217 -13.19 9.08 -11.50
N TYR A 218 -12.75 8.50 -12.60
CA TYR A 218 -13.46 7.41 -13.27
C TYR A 218 -13.16 6.08 -12.57
N ARG A 219 -14.22 5.38 -12.12
CA ARG A 219 -14.08 4.04 -11.52
C ARG A 219 -14.05 3.00 -12.64
N LEU A 220 -12.98 2.21 -12.68
CA LEU A 220 -12.87 1.09 -13.60
C LEU A 220 -13.83 -0.03 -13.21
N SER A 221 -14.52 -0.59 -14.21
CA SER A 221 -15.36 -1.78 -14.06
C SER A 221 -14.52 -3.05 -13.94
N GLY A 222 -15.12 -4.16 -13.46
CA GLY A 222 -14.45 -5.45 -13.40
C GLY A 222 -13.93 -5.93 -14.77
N GLU A 223 -14.69 -5.71 -15.84
CA GLU A 223 -14.29 -6.04 -17.20
C GLU A 223 -13.07 -5.21 -17.65
N GLU A 224 -13.05 -3.91 -17.35
CA GLU A 224 -11.90 -3.04 -17.64
C GLU A 224 -10.66 -3.47 -16.86
N LEU A 225 -10.83 -3.83 -15.59
CA LEU A 225 -9.71 -4.32 -14.75
C LEU A 225 -9.05 -5.56 -15.36
N HIS A 226 -9.83 -6.50 -15.89
CA HIS A 226 -9.30 -7.70 -16.56
C HIS A 226 -8.67 -7.36 -17.90
N ARG A 227 -9.35 -6.57 -18.75
CA ARG A 227 -8.87 -6.17 -20.07
C ARG A 227 -7.56 -5.38 -20.00
N MET A 228 -7.44 -4.48 -19.00
CA MET A 228 -6.24 -3.68 -18.76
C MET A 228 -5.16 -4.44 -17.97
N HIS A 229 -5.39 -5.70 -17.64
CA HIS A 229 -4.52 -6.55 -16.83
C HIS A 229 -4.23 -6.02 -15.42
N LEU A 230 -5.12 -5.23 -14.85
CA LEU A 230 -5.06 -4.80 -13.45
C LEU A 230 -5.50 -5.89 -12.48
N SER A 231 -6.29 -6.86 -12.96
CA SER A 231 -6.62 -8.11 -12.27
C SER A 231 -6.23 -9.29 -13.15
N THR A 232 -5.39 -10.20 -12.63
CA THR A 232 -4.85 -11.36 -13.37
C THR A 232 -5.13 -12.69 -12.70
N VAL A 233 -5.68 -12.67 -11.49
CA VAL A 233 -6.07 -13.87 -10.72
C VAL A 233 -7.39 -13.61 -10.01
N ASP A 234 -8.15 -14.67 -9.77
CA ASP A 234 -9.48 -14.59 -9.15
C ASP A 234 -9.44 -14.67 -7.62
N MET A 235 -8.30 -15.05 -7.05
CA MET A 235 -8.09 -15.09 -5.60
C MET A 235 -6.63 -14.84 -5.23
N LEU A 236 -6.44 -14.28 -4.05
CA LEU A 236 -5.12 -13.87 -3.56
C LEU A 236 -4.44 -14.96 -2.71
N PHE A 237 -5.19 -15.56 -1.80
CA PHE A 237 -4.71 -16.61 -0.92
C PHE A 237 -5.40 -17.91 -1.31
N GLU A 238 -4.62 -18.94 -1.59
CA GLU A 238 -5.18 -20.26 -1.83
C GLU A 238 -5.94 -20.71 -0.56
N LYS A 239 -7.17 -21.20 -0.76
CA LYS A 239 -7.93 -21.79 0.33
C LYS A 239 -7.15 -23.01 0.79
N ALA A 240 -6.66 -23.02 2.03
CA ALA A 240 -6.04 -24.21 2.59
C ALA A 240 -6.98 -25.41 2.30
N PRO A 241 -6.47 -26.52 1.75
CA PRO A 241 -7.31 -27.68 1.47
C PRO A 241 -8.04 -28.03 2.75
N ALA A 242 -9.37 -28.12 2.68
CA ALA A 242 -10.19 -28.52 3.82
C ALA A 242 -9.60 -29.83 4.35
N ARG A 243 -9.08 -29.80 5.57
CA ARG A 243 -8.53 -30.97 6.23
C ARG A 243 -9.64 -32.02 6.22
N ALA A 244 -9.47 -33.08 5.42
CA ALA A 244 -10.39 -34.18 5.41
C ALA A 244 -10.51 -34.65 6.87
N GLN A 245 -11.65 -34.40 7.47
CA GLN A 245 -11.98 -34.99 8.77
C GLN A 245 -12.04 -36.48 8.52
N SER A 246 -10.96 -37.20 8.88
CA SER A 246 -10.96 -38.64 8.96
C SER A 246 -11.95 -39.02 10.05
N VAL A 247 -13.15 -39.37 9.63
CA VAL A 247 -14.13 -40.00 10.51
C VAL A 247 -13.60 -41.38 10.77
N ASN A 248 -12.85 -41.55 11.86
CA ASN A 248 -12.60 -42.88 12.43
C ASN A 248 -13.93 -43.38 13.01
N ALA A 249 -14.70 -44.05 12.17
CA ALA A 249 -15.75 -44.92 12.62
C ALA A 249 -15.07 -46.16 13.28
N ALA A 250 -14.88 -46.05 14.58
CA ALA A 250 -14.53 -47.23 15.38
C ALA A 250 -15.74 -48.20 15.36
N THR A 251 -15.64 -49.21 14.52
CA THR A 251 -16.55 -50.34 14.53
C THR A 251 -16.33 -51.08 15.83
N VAL A 252 -17.24 -50.91 16.80
CA VAL A 252 -17.31 -51.71 17.99
C VAL A 252 -17.90 -53.07 17.55
N ALA A 253 -17.03 -54.05 17.37
CA ALA A 253 -17.46 -55.46 17.23
C ALA A 253 -17.88 -55.96 18.61
N THR A 254 -19.18 -56.12 18.83
CA THR A 254 -19.75 -56.88 19.93
C THR A 254 -19.52 -58.36 19.69
N VAL A 255 -18.58 -58.92 20.42
CA VAL A 255 -18.40 -60.40 20.53
C VAL A 255 -19.55 -60.95 21.37
N GLY A 256 -20.48 -61.64 20.72
CA GLY A 256 -21.50 -62.47 21.39
C GLY A 256 -20.86 -63.71 21.94
N ARG A 257 -21.06 -63.97 23.22
CA ARG A 257 -20.67 -65.17 23.96
C ARG A 257 -21.68 -66.29 23.66
N PRO A 258 -21.26 -67.47 23.33
CA PRO A 258 -22.19 -68.62 23.29
C PRO A 258 -22.47 -69.09 24.71
N GLY A 259 -23.75 -69.11 25.07
CA GLY A 259 -24.25 -69.76 26.29
C GLY A 259 -24.53 -71.26 26.06
N ASP A 260 -24.09 -72.03 27.03
CA ASP A 260 -24.36 -73.45 27.16
C ASP A 260 -25.87 -73.73 27.34
N ASN A 261 -26.35 -74.69 26.57
CA ASN A 261 -27.10 -75.93 26.95
C ASN A 261 -27.59 -76.66 25.71
#